data_afda9da0d8de4485da4482c22e4fe740
#
_entry.id   afda9da0d8de4485da4482c22e4fe740
#
_cell.length_a   1.000
_cell.length_b   1.000
_cell.length_c   1.000
_cell.angle_alpha   90.00
_cell.angle_beta   90.00
_cell.angle_gamma   90.00
#
_symmetry.space_group_name_H-M   'P 1'
#
loop_
_entity.id
_entity.type
_entity.pdbx_description
1 polymer ?
#
loop_
_entity_poly.entity_id
_entity_poly.type
_entity_poly.pdbx_seq_one_letter_code
_entity_poly.pdbx_strand_id
1 'polypeptide(L)'
;MDFRDYLRQRCGERGISLHRLALLCDLNQIYFYQSINKNKENPPPWVLRRAAPHLGVTYVDLLIAAGYLSESDIDDWQERGDSSQMAMPRQAEG
;
A
#
# COMPACT_ATOMS: atom_id res chain seq x y z
N MET A 1 3.64 -13.94 -6.51
CA MET A 1 4.74 -13.02 -6.18
C MET A 1 4.55 -12.54 -4.77
N ASP A 2 5.56 -12.65 -3.93
CA ASP A 2 5.39 -12.14 -2.60
C ASP A 2 5.61 -10.62 -2.57
N PHE A 3 5.28 -10.02 -1.44
CA PHE A 3 5.31 -8.56 -1.33
C PHE A 3 6.71 -8.00 -1.50
N ARG A 4 7.72 -8.71 -1.00
CA ARG A 4 9.10 -8.25 -1.13
C ARG A 4 9.53 -8.20 -2.60
N ASP A 5 9.16 -9.21 -3.36
CA ASP A 5 9.48 -9.25 -4.80
C ASP A 5 8.74 -8.13 -5.52
N TYR A 6 7.50 -7.87 -5.14
CA TYR A 6 6.74 -6.76 -5.70
C TYR A 6 7.46 -5.44 -5.44
N LEU A 7 7.92 -5.23 -4.20
CA LEU A 7 8.64 -3.99 -3.87
C LEU A 7 9.93 -3.87 -4.67
N ARG A 8 10.67 -4.95 -4.80
CA ARG A 8 11.91 -4.92 -5.58
C ARG A 8 11.63 -4.56 -7.03
N GLN A 9 10.57 -5.12 -7.58
CA GLN A 9 10.21 -4.82 -8.96
C GLN A 9 9.85 -3.36 -9.12
N ARG A 10 9.03 -2.83 -8.22
CA ARG A 10 8.66 -1.42 -8.30
C ARG A 10 9.86 -0.50 -8.10
N CYS A 11 10.73 -0.82 -7.16
CA CYS A 11 11.95 -0.07 -6.96
C CYS A 11 12.83 -0.09 -8.20
N GLY A 12 12.97 -1.26 -8.82
CA GLY A 12 13.76 -1.39 -10.03
C GLY A 12 13.24 -0.51 -11.16
N GLU A 13 11.93 -0.42 -11.28
CA GLU A 13 11.30 0.44 -12.29
C GLU A 13 11.59 1.91 -12.04
N ARG A 14 11.80 2.28 -10.80
CA ARG A 14 12.12 3.65 -10.43
C ARG A 14 13.62 3.90 -10.32
N GLY A 15 14.44 2.87 -10.54
CA GLY A 15 15.89 3.00 -10.46
C GLY A 15 16.43 3.16 -9.05
N ILE A 16 15.74 2.64 -8.06
CA ILE A 16 16.17 2.72 -6.66
C ILE A 16 16.24 1.32 -6.06
N SER A 17 16.99 1.21 -4.95
CA SER A 17 17.07 -0.05 -4.21
C SER A 17 16.08 -0.03 -3.06
N LEU A 18 15.87 -1.19 -2.45
CA LEU A 18 15.06 -1.26 -1.23
C LEU A 18 15.70 -0.43 -0.11
N HIS A 19 17.02 -0.43 -0.05
CA HIS A 19 17.77 0.39 0.91
C HIS A 19 17.41 1.87 0.72
N ARG A 20 17.45 2.32 -0.52
CA ARG A 20 17.12 3.71 -0.82
C ARG A 20 15.68 4.02 -0.50
N LEU A 21 14.78 3.08 -0.75
CA LEU A 21 13.38 3.28 -0.42
C LEU A 21 13.19 3.50 1.08
N ALA A 22 13.88 2.71 1.91
CA ALA A 22 13.79 2.89 3.36
C ALA A 22 14.25 4.28 3.76
N LEU A 23 15.35 4.75 3.16
CA LEU A 23 15.84 6.09 3.45
C LEU A 23 14.84 7.17 3.03
N LEU A 24 14.26 7.02 1.86
CA LEU A 24 13.27 7.98 1.37
C LEU A 24 12.03 8.03 2.24
N CYS A 25 11.68 6.92 2.85
CA CYS A 25 10.54 6.83 3.75
C CYS A 25 10.87 7.28 5.18
N ASP A 26 12.13 7.64 5.42
CA ASP A 26 12.59 8.04 6.76
C ASP A 26 12.39 6.90 7.76
N LEU A 27 12.74 5.69 7.34
CA LEU A 27 12.58 4.51 8.16
C LEU A 27 13.93 3.94 8.55
N ASN A 28 13.99 3.35 9.74
CA ASN A 28 15.15 2.58 10.13
C ASN A 28 15.28 1.39 9.20
N GLN A 29 16.46 1.19 8.63
CA GLN A 29 16.68 0.16 7.62
C GLN A 29 16.47 -1.24 8.18
N ILE A 30 16.92 -1.48 9.41
CA ILE A 30 16.76 -2.79 10.03
C ILE A 30 15.27 -3.09 10.20
N TYR A 31 14.52 -2.11 10.69
CA TYR A 31 13.08 -2.27 10.83
C TYR A 31 12.41 -2.56 9.49
N PHE A 32 12.78 -1.79 8.46
CA PHE A 32 12.17 -1.96 7.14
C PHE A 32 12.44 -3.35 6.59
N TYR A 33 13.71 -3.79 6.62
CA TYR A 33 14.05 -5.11 6.11
C TYR A 33 13.40 -6.22 6.91
N GLN A 34 13.31 -6.06 8.20
CA GLN A 34 12.65 -7.07 9.02
C GLN A 34 11.17 -7.18 8.68
N SER A 35 10.52 -6.05 8.42
CA SER A 35 9.09 -6.06 8.15
C SER A 35 8.75 -6.70 6.82
N ILE A 36 9.61 -6.56 5.81
CA ILE A 36 9.32 -7.15 4.50
C ILE A 36 9.92 -8.54 4.33
N ASN A 37 10.89 -8.91 5.18
CA ASN A 37 11.53 -10.22 5.07
C ASN A 37 10.88 -11.28 5.92
N LYS A 38 10.07 -10.89 6.86
CA LYS A 38 9.36 -11.88 7.67
C LYS A 38 8.33 -12.55 6.80
N ASN A 39 8.25 -13.86 6.93
CA ASN A 39 7.42 -14.64 6.04
C ASN A 39 5.95 -14.35 6.11
N LYS A 40 5.50 -13.80 7.19
CA LYS A 40 4.06 -13.73 7.41
C LYS A 40 3.54 -12.34 7.70
N GLU A 41 4.44 -11.39 7.74
CA GLU A 41 4.03 -10.04 8.07
C GLU A 41 4.54 -9.08 7.04
N ASN A 42 3.66 -8.28 6.54
CA ASN A 42 4.02 -7.20 5.64
C ASN A 42 4.14 -5.93 6.46
N PRO A 43 4.79 -4.90 5.92
CA PRO A 43 4.88 -3.64 6.63
C PRO A 43 3.50 -3.12 7.00
N PRO A 44 3.37 -2.42 8.12
CA PRO A 44 2.08 -1.85 8.48
C PRO A 44 1.62 -0.81 7.47
N PRO A 45 0.32 -0.53 7.42
CA PRO A 45 -0.21 0.39 6.39
C PRO A 45 0.46 1.76 6.36
N TRP A 46 0.88 2.29 7.51
CA TRP A 46 1.51 3.61 7.51
C TRP A 46 2.85 3.61 6.75
N VAL A 47 3.56 2.48 6.77
CA VAL A 47 4.79 2.35 5.99
C VAL A 47 4.45 2.35 4.51
N LEU A 48 3.40 1.65 4.13
CA LEU A 48 2.96 1.59 2.74
C LEU A 48 2.55 2.97 2.25
N ARG A 49 1.88 3.72 3.08
CA ARG A 49 1.48 5.07 2.73
C ARG A 49 2.70 5.95 2.44
N ARG A 50 3.76 5.80 3.22
CA ARG A 50 4.98 6.56 2.97
C ARG A 50 5.68 6.13 1.70
N ALA A 51 5.67 4.83 1.41
CA ALA A 51 6.40 4.29 0.27
C ALA A 51 5.72 4.59 -1.07
N ALA A 52 4.41 4.69 -1.10
CA ALA A 52 3.66 4.79 -2.35
C ALA A 52 4.16 5.89 -3.28
N PRO A 53 4.34 7.16 -2.83
CA PRO A 53 4.77 8.20 -3.77
C PRO A 53 6.17 7.97 -4.32
N HIS A 54 7.04 7.31 -3.57
CA HIS A 54 8.40 7.04 -4.03
C HIS A 54 8.44 5.93 -5.07
N LEU A 55 7.42 5.09 -5.09
CA LEU A 55 7.33 3.99 -6.04
C LEU A 55 6.47 4.31 -7.26
N GLY A 56 5.81 5.46 -7.23
CA GLY A 56 4.94 5.83 -8.34
C GLY A 56 3.66 5.01 -8.40
N VAL A 57 3.23 4.47 -7.27
CA VAL A 57 1.99 3.71 -7.17
C VAL A 57 1.09 4.35 -6.12
N THR A 58 -0.16 3.93 -6.07
CA THR A 58 -1.08 4.46 -5.07
C THR A 58 -0.95 3.65 -3.78
N TYR A 59 -1.41 4.25 -2.70
CA TYR A 59 -1.47 3.56 -1.42
C TYR A 59 -2.34 2.29 -1.54
N VAL A 60 -3.44 2.37 -2.28
CA VAL A 60 -4.32 1.21 -2.47
C VAL A 60 -3.60 0.10 -3.22
N ASP A 61 -2.78 0.44 -4.22
CA ASP A 61 -1.97 -0.56 -4.93
C ASP A 61 -1.11 -1.35 -3.94
N LEU A 62 -0.49 -0.66 -3.00
CA LEU A 62 0.36 -1.32 -2.03
C LEU A 62 -0.44 -2.15 -1.03
N LEU A 63 -1.62 -1.69 -0.65
CA LEU A 63 -2.47 -2.47 0.24
C LEU A 63 -2.89 -3.78 -0.42
N ILE A 64 -3.20 -3.74 -1.71
CA ILE A 64 -3.55 -4.95 -2.44
C ILE A 64 -2.33 -5.87 -2.55
N ALA A 65 -1.19 -5.32 -2.91
CA ALA A 65 0.03 -6.12 -3.06
C ALA A 65 0.44 -6.77 -1.74
N ALA A 66 0.23 -6.09 -0.63
CA ALA A 66 0.58 -6.61 0.69
C ALA A 66 -0.46 -7.56 1.27
N GLY A 67 -1.61 -7.68 0.61
CA GLY A 67 -2.65 -8.60 1.06
C GLY A 67 -3.63 -8.01 2.06
N TYR A 68 -3.58 -6.71 2.29
CA TYR A 68 -4.54 -6.06 3.19
C TYR A 68 -5.90 -5.85 2.54
N LEU A 69 -5.92 -5.71 1.23
CA LEU A 69 -7.15 -5.54 0.45
C LEU A 69 -7.09 -6.45 -0.76
N SER A 70 -8.26 -6.80 -1.29
CA SER A 70 -8.35 -7.51 -2.56
C SER A 70 -9.15 -6.65 -3.53
N GLU A 71 -9.09 -7.02 -4.80
CA GLU A 71 -9.88 -6.31 -5.81
C GLU A 71 -11.37 -6.47 -5.55
N SER A 72 -11.78 -7.63 -5.04
CA SER A 72 -13.19 -7.82 -4.73
C SER A 72 -13.63 -6.94 -3.56
N ASP A 73 -12.75 -6.66 -2.61
CA ASP A 73 -13.06 -5.71 -1.54
C ASP A 73 -13.33 -4.33 -2.11
N ILE A 74 -12.54 -3.91 -3.08
CA ILE A 74 -12.70 -2.62 -3.73
C ILE A 74 -14.03 -2.56 -4.48
N ASP A 75 -14.36 -3.62 -5.21
CA ASP A 75 -15.61 -3.68 -5.95
C ASP A 75 -16.81 -3.59 -5.01
N ASP A 76 -16.77 -4.33 -3.92
CA ASP A 76 -17.83 -4.27 -2.92
C ASP A 76 -17.99 -2.86 -2.36
N TRP A 77 -16.88 -2.23 -2.04
CA TRP A 77 -16.92 -0.88 -1.50
C TRP A 77 -17.52 0.11 -2.49
N GLN A 78 -17.18 -0.01 -3.77
CA GLN A 78 -17.69 0.88 -4.79
C GLN A 78 -19.18 0.73 -4.97
N GLU A 79 -19.68 -0.49 -4.94
CA GLU A 79 -21.12 -0.73 -5.03
C GLU A 79 -21.85 -0.12 -3.86
N ARG A 80 -21.32 -0.28 -2.66
CA ARG A 80 -21.95 0.29 -1.48
C ARG A 80 -21.85 1.79 -1.47
N GLY A 81 -20.75 2.33 -1.95
CA GLY A 81 -20.57 3.75 -2.05
C GLY A 81 -21.61 4.39 -2.95
N ASP A 82 -21.92 3.77 -4.06
CA ASP A 82 -22.95 4.27 -4.96
C ASP A 82 -24.29 4.32 -4.27
N SER A 83 -24.64 3.26 -3.57
CA SER A 83 -25.89 3.21 -2.83
C SER A 83 -25.94 4.26 -1.73
N SER A 84 -24.83 4.44 -1.05
CA SER A 84 -24.73 5.42 0.01
C SER A 84 -24.92 6.83 -0.53
N GLN A 85 -24.36 7.10 -1.68
CA GLN A 85 -24.50 8.41 -2.26
C GLN A 85 -25.93 8.78 -2.57
N MET A 86 -26.71 7.81 -2.92
CA MET A 86 -28.11 8.07 -3.16
C MET A 86 -28.86 8.29 -1.85
N ALA A 87 -28.36 7.76 -0.77
CA ALA A 87 -29.00 7.90 0.52
C ALA A 87 -28.67 9.18 1.23
N MET A 88 -27.48 9.74 1.01
CA MET A 88 -26.98 10.74 1.85
C MET A 88 -26.59 11.91 1.51
N PRO A 89 -26.61 12.44 1.85
CA PRO A 89 -25.66 13.23 1.65
C PRO A 89 -25.16 13.75 2.84
N ARG A 90 -24.95 13.10 3.42
CA ARG A 90 -24.16 13.23 4.12
C ARG A 90 -23.47 13.75 4.43
N GLN A 91 -23.62 13.61 4.56
CA GLN A 91 -22.76 13.95 4.73
C GLN A 91 -22.54 14.67 4.95
N ALA A 92 -23.37 14.67 5.14
CA ALA A 92 -22.91 15.28 5.19
C ALA A 92 -22.77 15.76 5.63
N GLU A 93 -23.16 15.59 5.79
CA GLU A 93 -22.69 15.86 5.90
C GLU A 93 -22.33 16.06 5.87
N GLY A 94 -22.90 15.86 6.05
CA GLY A 94 -22.28 15.88 5.83
C GLY A 94 -22.24 16.07 5.97
#